data_d9c0f4fdb944c2e4236daf7d92165258
#
_entry.id   d9c0f4fdb944c2e4236daf7d92165258
#
_cell.length_a   1.000
_cell.length_b   1.000
_cell.length_c   1.000
_cell.angle_alpha   90.00
_cell.angle_beta   90.00
_cell.angle_gamma   90.00
#
_symmetry.space_group_name_H-M   'P 1'
#
loop_
_entity.id
_entity.type
_entity.pdbx_description
1 polymer ?
#
loop_
_entity_poly.entity_id
_entity_poly.type
_entity_poly.pdbx_seq_one_letter_code
_entity_poly.pdbx_strand_id
1 'polypeptide(L)'
;MASTDTTKHIISEIPPYITVYNDGTIERPRQAPTVPPNLNDPNSSVSSKDIIISQNPNISARLYLPKHPTQKLPILLFFHGGGFFFESAFSKLYHEHFNIFAPQANTIVVSVEYRLAPEHPLPAAYHDCWSSLQWVASNQEPWLTNHGDLNRLFIGGDSAGGNIVHNIAMRAGSEALPNDVKLLGAILQQPFFFSSYPVGLEGVKLKSSDHDFYCSVWNFVYPSAPGGIDNCCVNPLGLEAPSLEGLGCDKMIVCVAGKDGIRERGVWYYEIVKKSGWKGKLELFEEEGEDHVYHIFYPESVNGQKLIKRLASFIHE
;
A
#
# COMPACT_ATOMS: atom_id res chain seq x y z
N MET A 1 23.66 33.24 -29.80
CA MET A 1 22.52 32.31 -29.78
C MET A 1 23.03 31.01 -29.19
N ALA A 2 22.63 30.67 -27.97
CA ALA A 2 22.99 29.39 -27.39
C ALA A 2 22.21 28.30 -28.13
N SER A 3 22.92 27.32 -28.67
CA SER A 3 22.34 26.11 -29.25
C SER A 3 21.70 25.38 -28.05
N THR A 4 20.38 25.34 -28.00
CA THR A 4 19.66 24.43 -27.11
C THR A 4 19.91 23.03 -27.64
N ASP A 5 20.70 22.25 -26.91
CA ASP A 5 20.86 20.82 -27.17
C ASP A 5 19.47 20.18 -27.01
N THR A 6 18.87 19.82 -28.15
CA THR A 6 17.52 19.23 -28.24
C THR A 6 17.57 17.68 -28.17
N THR A 7 18.75 17.12 -27.92
CA THR A 7 18.91 15.65 -27.84
C THR A 7 18.23 15.11 -26.61
N LYS A 8 17.25 14.21 -26.82
CA LYS A 8 16.59 13.48 -25.73
C LYS A 8 17.64 12.59 -25.01
N HIS A 9 17.83 12.80 -23.70
CA HIS A 9 18.72 11.98 -22.87
C HIS A 9 18.10 11.69 -21.51
N ILE A 10 18.51 10.59 -20.90
CA ILE A 10 18.03 10.15 -19.58
C ILE A 10 18.61 11.06 -18.50
N ILE A 11 17.75 11.56 -17.62
CA ILE A 11 18.16 12.35 -16.45
C ILE A 11 18.02 11.58 -15.13
N SER A 12 17.14 10.56 -15.07
CA SER A 12 17.00 9.68 -13.92
C SER A 12 16.32 8.37 -14.32
N GLU A 13 16.64 7.26 -13.66
CA GLU A 13 16.00 5.98 -13.93
C GLU A 13 16.09 5.02 -12.73
N ILE A 14 15.13 4.10 -12.65
CA ILE A 14 15.13 2.90 -11.80
C ILE A 14 14.85 1.70 -12.73
N PRO A 15 15.91 1.12 -13.33
CA PRO A 15 15.71 0.02 -14.27
C PRO A 15 15.16 -1.24 -13.60
N PRO A 16 14.31 -2.00 -14.25
CA PRO A 16 13.66 -1.78 -15.55
C PRO A 16 12.29 -1.09 -15.46
N TYR A 17 12.00 -0.35 -14.39
CA TYR A 17 10.65 0.10 -14.04
C TYR A 17 10.30 1.48 -14.57
N ILE A 18 11.23 2.45 -14.52
CA ILE A 18 10.97 3.82 -14.90
C ILE A 18 12.21 4.49 -15.48
N THR A 19 12.00 5.31 -16.52
CA THR A 19 13.02 6.19 -17.11
C THR A 19 12.45 7.58 -17.31
N VAL A 20 13.17 8.59 -16.86
CA VAL A 20 12.82 10.02 -16.95
C VAL A 20 13.82 10.72 -17.88
N TYR A 21 13.29 11.45 -18.86
CA TYR A 21 14.08 12.18 -19.84
C TYR A 21 14.08 13.69 -19.59
N ASN A 22 15.09 14.37 -20.12
CA ASN A 22 15.28 15.82 -20.04
C ASN A 22 14.15 16.66 -20.69
N ASP A 23 13.37 16.06 -21.58
CA ASP A 23 12.21 16.68 -22.24
C ASP A 23 10.91 16.54 -21.41
N GLY A 24 10.99 15.95 -20.21
CA GLY A 24 9.85 15.68 -19.33
C GLY A 24 9.10 14.38 -19.64
N THR A 25 9.53 13.63 -20.67
CA THR A 25 8.95 12.31 -20.95
C THR A 25 9.27 11.32 -19.83
N ILE A 26 8.27 10.53 -19.42
CA ILE A 26 8.42 9.47 -18.44
C ILE A 26 7.93 8.16 -19.04
N GLU A 27 8.75 7.13 -19.00
CA GLU A 27 8.42 5.79 -19.49
C GLU A 27 8.40 4.80 -18.32
N ARG A 28 7.34 3.95 -18.26
CA ARG A 28 7.15 2.90 -17.26
C ARG A 28 6.96 1.52 -17.93
N PRO A 29 8.06 0.89 -18.40
CA PRO A 29 7.97 -0.31 -19.25
C PRO A 29 7.32 -1.53 -18.57
N ARG A 30 7.31 -1.56 -17.21
CA ARG A 30 6.72 -2.65 -16.43
C ARG A 30 5.34 -2.33 -15.89
N GLN A 31 4.76 -1.17 -16.22
CA GLN A 31 3.41 -0.82 -15.81
C GLN A 31 2.41 -1.84 -16.33
N ALA A 32 1.62 -2.42 -15.44
CA ALA A 32 0.53 -3.30 -15.84
C ALA A 32 -0.55 -2.51 -16.59
N PRO A 33 -1.20 -3.09 -17.62
CA PRO A 33 -2.26 -2.42 -18.36
C PRO A 33 -3.44 -2.12 -17.43
N THR A 34 -4.06 -0.96 -17.60
CA THR A 34 -5.32 -0.63 -16.93
C THR A 34 -6.48 -1.36 -17.59
N VAL A 35 -7.46 -1.75 -16.79
CA VAL A 35 -8.69 -2.39 -17.25
C VAL A 35 -9.93 -1.64 -16.73
N PRO A 36 -11.06 -1.65 -17.45
CA PRO A 36 -12.28 -1.02 -16.98
C PRO A 36 -12.84 -1.73 -15.74
N PRO A 37 -13.64 -1.04 -14.91
CA PRO A 37 -14.37 -1.67 -13.82
C PRO A 37 -15.48 -2.59 -14.39
N ASN A 38 -15.94 -3.52 -13.56
CA ASN A 38 -16.93 -4.53 -13.92
C ASN A 38 -18.19 -4.40 -13.05
N LEU A 39 -19.11 -3.53 -13.47
CA LEU A 39 -20.32 -3.23 -12.67
C LEU A 39 -21.38 -4.34 -12.74
N ASN A 40 -21.56 -4.94 -13.90
CA ASN A 40 -22.73 -5.78 -14.22
C ASN A 40 -22.41 -7.14 -14.82
N ASP A 41 -21.19 -7.66 -14.70
CA ASP A 41 -20.90 -9.00 -15.22
C ASP A 41 -21.68 -10.07 -14.43
N PRO A 42 -22.59 -10.81 -15.05
CA PRO A 42 -23.38 -11.82 -14.37
C PRO A 42 -22.55 -13.00 -13.85
N ASN A 43 -21.35 -13.22 -14.41
CA ASN A 43 -20.46 -14.33 -14.06
C ASN A 43 -19.51 -13.99 -12.91
N SER A 44 -19.38 -12.69 -12.55
CA SER A 44 -18.55 -12.27 -11.43
C SER A 44 -19.33 -12.32 -10.11
N SER A 45 -18.67 -12.71 -9.02
CA SER A 45 -19.18 -12.64 -7.64
C SER A 45 -19.02 -11.27 -6.99
N VAL A 46 -18.38 -10.32 -7.70
CA VAL A 46 -18.14 -8.96 -7.24
C VAL A 46 -18.52 -7.95 -8.32
N SER A 47 -19.01 -6.79 -7.92
CA SER A 47 -19.18 -5.62 -8.78
C SER A 47 -18.09 -4.61 -8.49
N SER A 48 -17.59 -3.91 -9.51
CA SER A 48 -16.62 -2.83 -9.32
C SER A 48 -17.03 -1.57 -10.07
N LYS A 49 -16.63 -0.41 -9.53
CA LYS A 49 -16.80 0.91 -10.16
C LYS A 49 -15.67 1.84 -9.80
N ASP A 50 -15.38 2.78 -10.69
CA ASP A 50 -14.41 3.85 -10.44
C ASP A 50 -15.15 5.11 -9.94
N ILE A 51 -14.53 5.80 -8.99
CA ILE A 51 -15.06 7.02 -8.38
C ILE A 51 -13.97 8.07 -8.24
N ILE A 52 -14.37 9.33 -8.16
CA ILE A 52 -13.49 10.45 -7.83
C ILE A 52 -13.69 10.78 -6.35
N ILE A 53 -12.60 10.75 -5.57
CA ILE A 53 -12.56 11.15 -4.17
C ILE A 53 -12.36 12.66 -4.06
N SER A 54 -11.44 13.22 -4.87
CA SER A 54 -11.14 14.64 -4.92
C SER A 54 -10.76 15.04 -6.35
N GLN A 55 -11.14 16.24 -6.76
CA GLN A 55 -10.75 16.80 -8.06
C GLN A 55 -9.44 17.62 -7.98
N ASN A 56 -9.12 18.14 -6.81
CA ASN A 56 -7.89 18.93 -6.61
C ASN A 56 -7.33 18.69 -5.19
N PRO A 57 -6.25 17.91 -5.05
CA PRO A 57 -5.62 17.12 -6.11
C PRO A 57 -6.56 16.04 -6.65
N ASN A 58 -6.29 15.57 -7.89
CA ASN A 58 -7.08 14.48 -8.47
C ASN A 58 -6.74 13.17 -7.76
N ILE A 59 -7.69 12.68 -6.97
CA ILE A 59 -7.62 11.40 -6.27
C ILE A 59 -8.84 10.59 -6.65
N SER A 60 -8.65 9.37 -7.07
CA SER A 60 -9.72 8.45 -7.43
C SER A 60 -9.55 7.10 -6.75
N ALA A 61 -10.53 6.22 -6.88
CA ALA A 61 -10.44 4.87 -6.36
C ALA A 61 -11.32 3.93 -7.18
N ARG A 62 -10.98 2.63 -7.15
CA ARG A 62 -11.85 1.56 -7.58
C ARG A 62 -12.47 0.88 -6.37
N LEU A 63 -13.80 0.85 -6.34
CA LEU A 63 -14.58 0.13 -5.34
C LEU A 63 -14.91 -1.27 -5.84
N TYR A 64 -14.84 -2.24 -4.92
CA TYR A 64 -15.26 -3.63 -5.14
C TYR A 64 -16.29 -3.99 -4.07
N LEU A 65 -17.46 -4.42 -4.51
CA LEU A 65 -18.58 -4.83 -3.66
C LEU A 65 -18.95 -6.29 -3.95
N PRO A 66 -18.81 -7.20 -2.99
CA PRO A 66 -19.37 -8.55 -3.10
C PRO A 66 -20.86 -8.50 -3.43
N LYS A 67 -21.32 -9.36 -4.36
CA LYS A 67 -22.73 -9.39 -4.74
C LYS A 67 -23.61 -9.99 -3.64
N HIS A 68 -24.83 -9.47 -3.53
CA HIS A 68 -25.87 -9.95 -2.60
C HIS A 68 -25.42 -9.97 -1.12
N PRO A 69 -24.87 -8.89 -0.58
CA PRO A 69 -24.51 -8.84 0.83
C PRO A 69 -25.79 -8.98 1.69
N THR A 70 -25.79 -9.89 2.63
CA THR A 70 -26.91 -10.14 3.55
C THR A 70 -26.84 -9.32 4.83
N GLN A 71 -25.72 -8.64 5.05
CA GLN A 71 -25.45 -7.75 6.19
C GLN A 71 -24.46 -6.67 5.77
N LYS A 72 -24.24 -5.68 6.65
CA LYS A 72 -23.18 -4.70 6.47
C LYS A 72 -21.81 -5.41 6.47
N LEU A 73 -20.93 -4.99 5.56
CA LEU A 73 -19.62 -5.60 5.33
C LEU A 73 -18.49 -4.76 5.94
N PRO A 74 -17.39 -5.37 6.39
CA PRO A 74 -16.15 -4.62 6.66
C PRO A 74 -15.73 -3.80 5.44
N ILE A 75 -15.00 -2.73 5.68
CA ILE A 75 -14.43 -1.87 4.63
C ILE A 75 -12.92 -1.97 4.73
N LEU A 76 -12.25 -2.30 3.62
CA LEU A 76 -10.81 -2.26 3.46
C LEU A 76 -10.43 -1.13 2.51
N LEU A 77 -9.83 -0.07 3.03
CA LEU A 77 -9.17 0.95 2.22
C LEU A 77 -7.76 0.45 1.90
N PHE A 78 -7.48 0.25 0.62
CA PHE A 78 -6.26 -0.40 0.15
C PHE A 78 -5.37 0.54 -0.67
N PHE A 79 -4.06 0.49 -0.39
CA PHE A 79 -3.02 1.24 -1.07
C PHE A 79 -2.11 0.27 -1.82
N HIS A 80 -2.07 0.40 -3.15
CA HIS A 80 -1.30 -0.50 -3.99
C HIS A 80 0.22 -0.31 -3.81
N GLY A 81 0.99 -1.33 -4.17
CA GLY A 81 2.45 -1.28 -4.21
C GLY A 81 3.00 -0.53 -5.41
N GLY A 82 4.21 -0.89 -5.82
CA GLY A 82 4.86 -0.27 -6.99
C GLY A 82 5.83 0.86 -6.64
N GLY A 83 6.47 0.78 -5.47
CA GLY A 83 7.58 1.67 -5.09
C GLY A 83 7.23 3.16 -5.09
N PHE A 84 5.97 3.56 -5.04
CA PHE A 84 5.44 4.94 -5.17
C PHE A 84 5.62 5.57 -6.56
N PHE A 85 6.07 4.86 -7.57
CA PHE A 85 6.34 5.41 -8.90
C PHE A 85 5.77 4.60 -10.06
N PHE A 86 5.21 3.43 -9.82
CA PHE A 86 4.49 2.64 -10.83
C PHE A 86 3.31 1.90 -10.21
N GLU A 87 2.56 1.14 -11.02
CA GLU A 87 1.29 0.50 -10.70
C GLU A 87 0.12 1.49 -10.54
N SER A 88 -1.07 0.93 -10.38
CA SER A 88 -2.33 1.67 -10.35
C SER A 88 -3.43 0.83 -9.72
N ALA A 89 -4.34 1.45 -9.01
CA ALA A 89 -5.58 0.83 -8.54
C ALA A 89 -6.46 0.30 -9.70
N PHE A 90 -6.23 0.78 -10.92
CA PHE A 90 -6.95 0.40 -12.13
C PHE A 90 -6.21 -0.67 -12.95
N SER A 91 -5.01 -1.09 -12.52
CA SER A 91 -4.25 -2.09 -13.26
C SER A 91 -4.95 -3.44 -13.26
N LYS A 92 -4.72 -4.21 -14.33
CA LYS A 92 -5.22 -5.58 -14.46
C LYS A 92 -4.84 -6.43 -13.24
N LEU A 93 -3.62 -6.25 -12.75
CA LEU A 93 -3.05 -7.00 -11.63
C LEU A 93 -3.90 -6.86 -10.35
N TYR A 94 -4.15 -5.62 -9.90
CA TYR A 94 -4.98 -5.37 -8.72
C TYR A 94 -6.46 -5.67 -8.96
N HIS A 95 -6.94 -5.46 -10.19
CA HIS A 95 -8.31 -5.80 -10.54
C HIS A 95 -8.59 -7.31 -10.41
N GLU A 96 -7.71 -8.15 -10.94
CA GLU A 96 -7.80 -9.61 -10.82
C GLU A 96 -7.69 -10.06 -9.36
N HIS A 97 -6.73 -9.50 -8.60
CA HIS A 97 -6.59 -9.79 -7.18
C HIS A 97 -7.87 -9.47 -6.39
N PHE A 98 -8.46 -8.28 -6.56
CA PHE A 98 -9.66 -7.90 -5.78
C PHE A 98 -10.93 -8.56 -6.26
N ASN A 99 -11.03 -9.01 -7.50
CA ASN A 99 -12.12 -9.87 -7.95
C ASN A 99 -12.15 -11.23 -7.21
N ILE A 100 -10.98 -11.68 -6.73
CA ILE A 100 -10.84 -12.88 -5.91
C ILE A 100 -10.97 -12.56 -4.42
N PHE A 101 -10.24 -11.56 -3.94
CA PHE A 101 -10.15 -11.22 -2.53
C PHE A 101 -11.47 -10.72 -1.94
N ALA A 102 -12.13 -9.75 -2.58
CA ALA A 102 -13.30 -9.08 -2.01
C ALA A 102 -14.44 -10.07 -1.69
N PRO A 103 -14.85 -10.99 -2.61
CA PRO A 103 -15.90 -11.96 -2.30
C PRO A 103 -15.43 -13.02 -1.29
N GLN A 104 -14.17 -13.48 -1.33
CA GLN A 104 -13.66 -14.46 -0.36
C GLN A 104 -13.55 -13.88 1.05
N ALA A 105 -13.12 -12.64 1.16
CA ALA A 105 -13.04 -11.93 2.43
C ALA A 105 -14.38 -11.33 2.87
N ASN A 106 -15.42 -11.43 2.04
CA ASN A 106 -16.73 -10.80 2.28
C ASN A 106 -16.60 -9.34 2.78
N THR A 107 -15.86 -8.51 2.01
CA THR A 107 -15.38 -7.18 2.40
C THR A 107 -15.52 -6.22 1.24
N ILE A 108 -15.97 -5.00 1.48
CA ILE A 108 -15.89 -3.92 0.49
C ILE A 108 -14.43 -3.45 0.43
N VAL A 109 -13.86 -3.42 -0.79
CA VAL A 109 -12.51 -2.86 -0.99
C VAL A 109 -12.62 -1.52 -1.69
N VAL A 110 -11.88 -0.54 -1.17
CA VAL A 110 -11.66 0.78 -1.78
C VAL A 110 -10.18 0.87 -2.13
N SER A 111 -9.82 0.56 -3.39
CA SER A 111 -8.44 0.61 -3.88
C SER A 111 -8.12 2.00 -4.39
N VAL A 112 -7.20 2.70 -3.72
CA VAL A 112 -6.90 4.12 -3.95
C VAL A 112 -5.90 4.30 -5.09
N GLU A 113 -6.23 5.17 -6.04
CA GLU A 113 -5.32 5.69 -7.06
C GLU A 113 -4.67 6.97 -6.53
N TYR A 114 -3.58 6.82 -5.81
CA TYR A 114 -2.80 7.93 -5.27
C TYR A 114 -1.76 8.42 -6.28
N ARG A 115 -1.35 9.68 -6.16
CA ARG A 115 -0.36 10.30 -7.06
C ARG A 115 1.02 9.68 -6.88
N LEU A 116 1.71 9.48 -8.01
CA LEU A 116 3.00 8.81 -8.10
C LEU A 116 4.15 9.78 -8.38
N ALA A 117 5.34 9.42 -7.93
CA ALA A 117 6.59 10.04 -8.35
C ALA A 117 6.96 9.59 -9.78
N PRO A 118 7.76 10.36 -10.52
CA PRO A 118 8.35 11.66 -10.13
C PRO A 118 7.41 12.84 -10.36
N GLU A 119 6.24 12.67 -11.00
CA GLU A 119 5.27 13.74 -11.25
C GLU A 119 4.82 14.40 -9.94
N HIS A 120 4.66 13.60 -8.90
CA HIS A 120 4.28 14.02 -7.55
C HIS A 120 5.12 13.29 -6.50
N PRO A 121 6.32 13.81 -6.18
CA PRO A 121 7.17 13.19 -5.16
C PRO A 121 6.48 13.07 -3.80
N LEU A 122 6.95 12.15 -2.97
CA LEU A 122 6.54 12.11 -1.57
C LEU A 122 6.80 13.49 -0.89
N PRO A 123 5.89 13.92 -0.02
CA PRO A 123 4.83 13.14 0.67
C PRO A 123 3.45 13.13 -0.02
N ALA A 124 3.33 13.45 -1.32
CA ALA A 124 2.04 13.55 -2.01
C ALA A 124 1.15 12.31 -1.81
N ALA A 125 1.70 11.10 -1.97
CA ALA A 125 0.96 9.84 -1.79
C ALA A 125 0.40 9.68 -0.36
N TYR A 126 1.14 10.06 0.68
CA TYR A 126 0.64 10.02 2.06
C TYR A 126 -0.54 10.96 2.29
N HIS A 127 -0.48 12.17 1.70
CA HIS A 127 -1.59 13.13 1.78
C HIS A 127 -2.84 12.61 1.06
N ASP A 128 -2.66 12.02 -0.12
CA ASP A 128 -3.77 11.46 -0.91
C ASP A 128 -4.44 10.30 -0.17
N CYS A 129 -3.65 9.39 0.39
CA CYS A 129 -4.14 8.25 1.13
C CYS A 129 -4.83 8.65 2.44
N TRP A 130 -4.33 9.66 3.13
CA TRP A 130 -5.02 10.25 4.29
C TRP A 130 -6.35 10.88 3.91
N SER A 131 -6.39 11.69 2.85
CA SER A 131 -7.63 12.28 2.33
C SER A 131 -8.64 11.21 1.93
N SER A 132 -8.17 10.10 1.37
CA SER A 132 -9.02 8.96 1.02
C SER A 132 -9.61 8.28 2.25
N LEU A 133 -8.84 8.16 3.34
CA LEU A 133 -9.34 7.63 4.61
C LEU A 133 -10.40 8.56 5.22
N GLN A 134 -10.17 9.87 5.22
CA GLN A 134 -11.15 10.86 5.67
C GLN A 134 -12.44 10.80 4.84
N TRP A 135 -12.31 10.62 3.52
CA TRP A 135 -13.46 10.49 2.63
C TRP A 135 -14.26 9.21 2.92
N VAL A 136 -13.62 8.05 3.13
CA VAL A 136 -14.31 6.82 3.55
C VAL A 136 -15.03 7.05 4.87
N ALA A 137 -14.38 7.65 5.85
CA ALA A 137 -14.96 7.94 7.17
C ALA A 137 -16.13 8.95 7.09
N SER A 138 -16.19 9.81 6.07
CA SER A 138 -17.31 10.73 5.85
C SER A 138 -18.61 10.02 5.42
N ASN A 139 -18.51 8.78 4.94
CA ASN A 139 -19.62 7.87 4.61
C ASN A 139 -20.64 8.44 3.62
N GLN A 140 -20.22 9.13 2.58
CA GLN A 140 -21.10 9.76 1.60
C GLN A 140 -21.31 8.93 0.34
N GLU A 141 -20.50 7.90 0.12
CA GLU A 141 -20.55 7.03 -1.06
C GLU A 141 -21.66 5.97 -0.90
N PRO A 142 -22.58 5.79 -1.88
CA PRO A 142 -23.76 4.92 -1.74
C PRO A 142 -23.44 3.45 -1.41
N TRP A 143 -22.36 2.85 -1.95
CA TRP A 143 -22.01 1.48 -1.60
C TRP A 143 -21.51 1.36 -0.16
N LEU A 144 -20.75 2.36 0.30
CA LEU A 144 -20.28 2.41 1.69
C LEU A 144 -21.45 2.66 2.64
N THR A 145 -22.31 3.64 2.33
CA THR A 145 -23.47 3.99 3.15
C THR A 145 -24.46 2.83 3.28
N ASN A 146 -24.76 2.15 2.16
CA ASN A 146 -25.77 1.11 2.14
C ASN A 146 -25.27 -0.26 2.61
N HIS A 147 -24.00 -0.59 2.34
CA HIS A 147 -23.45 -1.93 2.53
C HIS A 147 -22.24 -1.98 3.47
N GLY A 148 -21.57 -0.86 3.74
CA GLY A 148 -20.38 -0.80 4.59
C GLY A 148 -20.70 -0.66 6.08
N ASP A 149 -19.80 -1.18 6.92
CA ASP A 149 -19.79 -1.01 8.37
C ASP A 149 -18.54 -0.23 8.77
N LEU A 150 -18.69 1.04 9.09
CA LEU A 150 -17.59 1.91 9.51
C LEU A 150 -16.96 1.53 10.85
N ASN A 151 -17.65 0.73 11.69
CA ASN A 151 -17.04 0.17 12.90
C ASN A 151 -16.06 -0.97 12.59
N ARG A 152 -16.06 -1.45 11.35
CA ARG A 152 -15.14 -2.46 10.84
C ARG A 152 -14.34 -1.90 9.67
N LEU A 153 -13.68 -0.75 9.91
CA LEU A 153 -12.82 -0.09 8.93
C LEU A 153 -11.39 -0.57 9.10
N PHE A 154 -10.80 -1.03 7.99
CA PHE A 154 -9.41 -1.48 7.87
C PHE A 154 -8.67 -0.66 6.84
N ILE A 155 -7.37 -0.53 7.03
CA ILE A 155 -6.44 -0.08 6.00
C ILE A 155 -5.49 -1.23 5.64
N GLY A 156 -5.14 -1.35 4.38
CA GLY A 156 -4.23 -2.39 3.90
C GLY A 156 -3.39 -1.93 2.73
N GLY A 157 -2.28 -2.61 2.49
CA GLY A 157 -1.41 -2.32 1.36
C GLY A 157 -0.22 -3.26 1.28
N ASP A 158 0.33 -3.38 0.08
CA ASP A 158 1.50 -4.20 -0.22
C ASP A 158 2.72 -3.33 -0.55
N SER A 159 3.92 -3.76 -0.17
CA SER A 159 5.18 -3.07 -0.50
C SER A 159 5.16 -1.58 -0.10
N ALA A 160 5.23 -0.66 -1.06
CA ALA A 160 5.04 0.78 -0.86
C ALA A 160 3.69 1.10 -0.20
N GLY A 161 2.62 0.39 -0.58
CA GLY A 161 1.32 0.51 0.07
C GLY A 161 1.34 0.07 1.53
N GLY A 162 2.11 -0.97 1.88
CA GLY A 162 2.33 -1.39 3.27
C GLY A 162 3.08 -0.33 4.09
N ASN A 163 4.00 0.40 3.48
CA ASN A 163 4.62 1.58 4.08
C ASN A 163 3.59 2.70 4.29
N ILE A 164 2.74 2.97 3.30
CA ILE A 164 1.65 3.96 3.45
C ILE A 164 0.75 3.56 4.63
N VAL A 165 0.36 2.30 4.76
CA VAL A 165 -0.47 1.79 5.88
C VAL A 165 0.14 2.17 7.23
N HIS A 166 1.45 1.96 7.43
CA HIS A 166 2.14 2.38 8.65
C HIS A 166 1.97 3.87 8.92
N ASN A 167 2.31 4.72 7.92
CA ASN A 167 2.28 6.17 8.08
C ASN A 167 0.84 6.69 8.33
N ILE A 168 -0.17 6.10 7.70
CA ILE A 168 -1.58 6.43 7.92
C ILE A 168 -2.05 5.95 9.31
N ALA A 169 -1.65 4.76 9.76
CA ALA A 169 -1.97 4.26 11.10
C ALA A 169 -1.36 5.14 12.20
N MET A 170 -0.11 5.60 12.03
CA MET A 170 0.52 6.56 12.95
C MET A 170 -0.25 7.87 13.01
N ARG A 171 -0.65 8.40 11.86
CA ARG A 171 -1.43 9.64 11.76
C ARG A 171 -2.81 9.50 12.41
N ALA A 172 -3.49 8.39 12.20
CA ALA A 172 -4.79 8.09 12.82
C ALA A 172 -4.73 7.96 14.34
N GLY A 173 -3.57 7.71 14.91
CA GLY A 173 -3.35 7.74 16.36
C GLY A 173 -3.28 9.13 16.97
N SER A 174 -3.01 10.16 16.16
CA SER A 174 -2.88 11.56 16.59
C SER A 174 -3.94 12.49 16.03
N GLU A 175 -4.58 12.16 14.92
CA GLU A 175 -5.60 12.97 14.26
C GLU A 175 -6.94 12.21 14.20
N ALA A 176 -8.02 12.86 14.62
CA ALA A 176 -9.36 12.28 14.56
C ALA A 176 -9.88 12.17 13.13
N LEU A 177 -10.60 11.11 12.83
CA LEU A 177 -11.33 10.93 11.58
C LEU A 177 -12.75 11.53 11.67
N PRO A 178 -13.36 11.90 10.52
CA PRO A 178 -14.76 12.29 10.48
C PRO A 178 -15.68 11.27 11.16
N ASN A 179 -16.75 11.76 11.76
CA ASN A 179 -17.77 10.94 12.46
C ASN A 179 -17.21 10.07 13.61
N ASP A 180 -16.08 10.47 14.20
CA ASP A 180 -15.38 9.72 15.26
C ASP A 180 -15.04 8.27 14.90
N VAL A 181 -14.95 7.97 13.60
CA VAL A 181 -14.59 6.64 13.08
C VAL A 181 -13.19 6.26 13.57
N LYS A 182 -13.03 4.98 13.93
CA LYS A 182 -11.74 4.41 14.34
C LYS A 182 -11.29 3.35 13.35
N LEU A 183 -9.98 3.20 13.18
CA LEU A 183 -9.43 2.07 12.45
C LEU A 183 -9.49 0.83 13.34
N LEU A 184 -10.23 -0.18 12.91
CA LEU A 184 -10.22 -1.47 13.59
C LEU A 184 -8.91 -2.22 13.34
N GLY A 185 -8.37 -2.16 12.11
CA GLY A 185 -7.14 -2.88 11.83
C GLY A 185 -6.31 -2.35 10.68
N ALA A 186 -5.04 -2.77 10.68
CA ALA A 186 -4.04 -2.48 9.67
C ALA A 186 -3.42 -3.77 9.11
N ILE A 187 -3.31 -3.86 7.78
CA ILE A 187 -2.77 -5.02 7.04
C ILE A 187 -1.55 -4.57 6.25
N LEU A 188 -0.36 -4.96 6.68
CA LEU A 188 0.90 -4.65 6.04
C LEU A 188 1.43 -5.89 5.32
N GLN A 189 1.38 -5.89 3.98
CA GLN A 189 1.83 -7.00 3.15
C GLN A 189 3.21 -6.66 2.56
N GLN A 190 4.27 -7.36 2.99
CA GLN A 190 5.66 -7.14 2.61
C GLN A 190 6.04 -5.64 2.58
N PRO A 191 5.87 -4.91 3.71
CA PRO A 191 5.96 -3.45 3.73
C PRO A 191 7.35 -2.95 3.38
N PHE A 192 7.42 -1.91 2.54
CA PHE A 192 8.66 -1.25 2.17
C PHE A 192 9.18 -0.38 3.31
N PHE A 193 10.03 -0.96 4.16
CA PHE A 193 10.84 -0.25 5.14
C PHE A 193 12.31 -0.41 4.80
N PHE A 194 13.09 0.64 5.05
CA PHE A 194 14.53 0.62 4.80
C PHE A 194 15.27 1.63 5.68
N SER A 195 16.60 1.50 5.77
CA SER A 195 17.47 2.43 6.48
C SER A 195 18.92 2.30 6.00
N SER A 196 19.78 3.21 6.40
CA SER A 196 21.22 3.17 6.08
C SER A 196 21.96 2.00 6.74
N TYR A 197 21.39 1.39 7.78
CA TYR A 197 21.99 0.27 8.50
C TYR A 197 21.18 -1.02 8.29
N PRO A 198 21.86 -2.18 8.26
CA PRO A 198 21.19 -3.47 8.09
C PRO A 198 20.44 -3.88 9.36
N VAL A 199 19.34 -4.62 9.18
CA VAL A 199 18.59 -5.24 10.28
C VAL A 199 18.54 -6.76 10.12
N GLY A 200 18.40 -7.48 11.24
CA GLY A 200 18.32 -8.93 11.22
C GLY A 200 19.49 -9.58 10.48
N LEU A 201 19.17 -10.39 9.49
CA LEU A 201 20.15 -11.10 8.66
C LEU A 201 20.54 -10.36 7.36
N GLU A 202 20.08 -9.13 7.14
CA GLU A 202 20.40 -8.37 5.91
C GLU A 202 21.88 -8.23 5.65
N GLY A 203 22.69 -7.95 6.69
CA GLY A 203 24.13 -7.82 6.54
C GLY A 203 24.83 -9.07 5.96
N VAL A 204 24.15 -10.22 5.95
CA VAL A 204 24.65 -11.49 5.43
C VAL A 204 23.91 -11.92 4.16
N LYS A 205 22.60 -11.67 4.08
CA LYS A 205 21.73 -12.18 3.01
C LYS A 205 21.48 -11.19 1.87
N LEU A 206 21.39 -9.90 2.19
CA LEU A 206 21.10 -8.88 1.18
C LEU A 206 22.37 -8.56 0.39
N LYS A 207 22.28 -8.64 -0.93
CA LYS A 207 23.38 -8.22 -1.80
C LYS A 207 23.51 -6.69 -1.76
N SER A 208 24.72 -6.19 -1.92
CA SER A 208 24.95 -4.73 -2.03
C SER A 208 24.13 -4.09 -3.16
N SER A 209 23.97 -4.78 -4.30
CA SER A 209 23.15 -4.32 -5.41
C SER A 209 21.67 -4.10 -5.02
N ASP A 210 21.13 -4.96 -4.16
CA ASP A 210 19.76 -4.88 -3.71
C ASP A 210 19.59 -3.74 -2.68
N HIS A 211 20.58 -3.57 -1.81
CA HIS A 211 20.66 -2.42 -0.89
C HIS A 211 20.67 -1.11 -1.68
N ASP A 212 21.53 -0.99 -2.69
CA ASP A 212 21.64 0.19 -3.53
C ASP A 212 20.34 0.45 -4.30
N PHE A 213 19.66 -0.61 -4.74
CA PHE A 213 18.33 -0.51 -5.39
C PHE A 213 17.31 0.14 -4.45
N TYR A 214 17.14 -0.34 -3.22
CA TYR A 214 16.16 0.21 -2.29
C TYR A 214 16.48 1.66 -1.89
N CYS A 215 17.77 1.99 -1.71
CA CYS A 215 18.22 3.37 -1.48
C CYS A 215 17.89 4.27 -2.70
N SER A 216 18.11 3.76 -3.91
CA SER A 216 17.84 4.50 -5.15
C SER A 216 16.33 4.76 -5.31
N VAL A 217 15.49 3.76 -5.01
CA VAL A 217 14.03 3.92 -5.01
C VAL A 217 13.61 5.05 -4.07
N TRP A 218 14.07 5.03 -2.81
CA TRP A 218 13.67 6.06 -1.84
C TRP A 218 14.13 7.46 -2.26
N ASN A 219 15.39 7.59 -2.66
CA ASN A 219 15.93 8.87 -3.13
C ASN A 219 15.21 9.40 -4.37
N PHE A 220 14.76 8.51 -5.25
CA PHE A 220 13.99 8.87 -6.45
C PHE A 220 12.60 9.40 -6.10
N VAL A 221 11.89 8.74 -5.18
CA VAL A 221 10.50 9.08 -4.86
C VAL A 221 10.38 10.19 -3.81
N TYR A 222 11.43 10.38 -2.99
CA TYR A 222 11.46 11.45 -1.98
C TYR A 222 12.83 12.15 -1.95
N PRO A 223 13.22 12.85 -3.05
CA PRO A 223 14.54 13.47 -3.15
C PRO A 223 14.83 14.54 -2.10
N SER A 224 13.77 15.11 -1.49
CA SER A 224 13.88 16.10 -0.41
C SER A 224 13.61 15.53 0.98
N ALA A 225 13.63 14.20 1.15
CA ALA A 225 13.35 13.58 2.44
C ALA A 225 14.30 14.08 3.55
N PRO A 226 13.80 14.67 4.64
CA PRO A 226 14.63 14.98 5.80
C PRO A 226 15.31 13.72 6.32
N GLY A 227 16.64 13.72 6.48
CA GLY A 227 17.39 12.53 6.88
C GLY A 227 17.61 11.48 5.79
N GLY A 228 17.19 11.74 4.53
CA GLY A 228 17.38 10.82 3.40
C GLY A 228 16.73 9.46 3.64
N ILE A 229 17.52 8.38 3.49
CA ILE A 229 17.04 6.99 3.67
C ILE A 229 16.69 6.64 5.13
N ASP A 230 17.12 7.45 6.09
CA ASP A 230 16.75 7.31 7.50
C ASP A 230 15.57 8.18 7.92
N ASN A 231 14.83 8.73 6.93
CA ASN A 231 13.59 9.44 7.17
C ASN A 231 12.56 8.55 7.88
N CYS A 232 11.83 9.10 8.86
CA CYS A 232 10.87 8.36 9.67
C CYS A 232 9.74 7.68 8.86
N CYS A 233 9.43 8.17 7.68
CA CYS A 233 8.41 7.53 6.82
C CYS A 233 8.87 6.17 6.27
N VAL A 234 10.16 5.95 6.05
CA VAL A 234 10.71 4.69 5.55
C VAL A 234 11.44 3.88 6.63
N ASN A 235 11.96 4.58 7.63
CA ASN A 235 12.61 4.00 8.81
C ASN A 235 11.80 4.29 10.07
N PRO A 236 10.88 3.41 10.48
CA PRO A 236 10.03 3.62 11.66
C PRO A 236 10.77 3.78 13.00
N LEU A 237 12.09 3.55 13.02
CA LEU A 237 12.99 3.85 14.14
C LEU A 237 14.04 4.91 13.78
N GLY A 238 13.82 5.71 12.74
CA GLY A 238 14.64 6.87 12.42
C GLY A 238 14.74 7.83 13.61
N LEU A 239 15.77 8.66 13.63
CA LEU A 239 16.09 9.53 14.77
C LEU A 239 14.90 10.40 15.25
N GLU A 240 14.03 10.81 14.33
CA GLU A 240 12.86 11.65 14.60
C GLU A 240 11.52 10.88 14.49
N ALA A 241 11.59 9.53 14.42
CA ALA A 241 10.39 8.72 14.31
C ALA A 241 9.52 8.85 15.58
N PRO A 242 8.20 9.07 15.43
CA PRO A 242 7.29 9.09 16.57
C PRO A 242 7.21 7.69 17.21
N SER A 243 6.86 7.65 18.52
CA SER A 243 6.69 6.37 19.21
C SER A 243 5.60 5.51 18.57
N LEU A 244 5.91 4.27 18.27
CA LEU A 244 4.98 3.28 17.71
C LEU A 244 3.85 2.89 18.70
N GLU A 245 3.95 3.29 19.98
CA GLU A 245 2.83 3.20 20.94
C GLU A 245 1.60 3.97 20.42
N GLY A 246 1.82 5.03 19.61
CA GLY A 246 0.80 5.88 19.02
C GLY A 246 0.09 5.31 17.78
N LEU A 247 0.27 4.04 17.42
CA LEU A 247 -0.45 3.43 16.29
C LEU A 247 -1.97 3.45 16.52
N GLY A 248 -2.72 4.09 15.64
CA GLY A 248 -4.15 4.39 15.76
C GLY A 248 -5.07 3.28 15.22
N CYS A 249 -4.77 2.03 15.49
CA CYS A 249 -5.63 0.88 15.17
C CYS A 249 -5.64 -0.13 16.33
N ASP A 250 -6.66 -1.01 16.38
CA ASP A 250 -6.83 -1.97 17.47
C ASP A 250 -6.13 -3.31 17.20
N LYS A 251 -5.86 -3.63 15.93
CA LYS A 251 -5.15 -4.84 15.54
C LYS A 251 -4.31 -4.62 14.28
N MET A 252 -3.25 -5.40 14.14
CA MET A 252 -2.33 -5.33 13.00
C MET A 252 -1.85 -6.71 12.60
N ILE A 253 -1.79 -6.96 11.30
CA ILE A 253 -1.10 -8.12 10.74
C ILE A 253 0.02 -7.64 9.82
N VAL A 254 1.22 -8.16 10.05
CA VAL A 254 2.38 -7.98 9.17
C VAL A 254 2.60 -9.29 8.42
N CYS A 255 2.59 -9.22 7.10
CA CYS A 255 2.83 -10.39 6.25
C CYS A 255 4.21 -10.27 5.61
N VAL A 256 4.98 -11.34 5.62
CA VAL A 256 6.31 -11.42 5.01
C VAL A 256 6.44 -12.66 4.14
N ALA A 257 7.39 -12.65 3.21
CA ALA A 257 7.69 -13.76 2.32
C ALA A 257 9.16 -14.17 2.46
N GLY A 258 9.43 -15.48 2.53
CA GLY A 258 10.75 -15.97 2.93
C GLY A 258 11.89 -15.67 1.95
N LYS A 259 11.58 -15.48 0.66
CA LYS A 259 12.55 -15.12 -0.40
C LYS A 259 12.60 -13.62 -0.71
N ASP A 260 11.74 -12.82 -0.09
CA ASP A 260 11.68 -11.39 -0.30
C ASP A 260 12.93 -10.68 0.25
N GLY A 261 13.54 -9.81 -0.56
CA GLY A 261 14.73 -9.04 -0.17
C GLY A 261 14.50 -8.10 1.02
N ILE A 262 13.25 -7.69 1.28
CA ILE A 262 12.88 -6.85 2.43
C ILE A 262 12.17 -7.64 3.56
N ARG A 263 12.21 -8.97 3.51
CA ARG A 263 11.63 -9.83 4.56
C ARG A 263 12.10 -9.43 5.96
N GLU A 264 13.40 -9.26 6.14
CA GLU A 264 13.99 -8.93 7.45
C GLU A 264 13.44 -7.61 8.00
N ARG A 265 13.10 -6.66 7.13
CA ARG A 265 12.48 -5.37 7.50
C ARG A 265 11.05 -5.55 8.02
N GLY A 266 10.28 -6.42 7.40
CA GLY A 266 8.92 -6.75 7.90
C GLY A 266 8.96 -7.45 9.25
N VAL A 267 9.85 -8.42 9.43
CA VAL A 267 10.06 -9.11 10.72
C VAL A 267 10.57 -8.14 11.79
N TRP A 268 11.54 -7.29 11.44
CA TRP A 268 12.05 -6.25 12.33
C TRP A 268 10.94 -5.27 12.74
N TYR A 269 10.11 -4.82 11.79
CA TYR A 269 8.97 -3.95 12.10
C TYR A 269 8.01 -4.60 13.10
N TYR A 270 7.63 -5.87 12.88
CA TYR A 270 6.82 -6.62 13.83
C TYR A 270 7.43 -6.63 15.24
N GLU A 271 8.73 -6.91 15.35
CA GLU A 271 9.42 -6.98 16.64
C GLU A 271 9.50 -5.63 17.37
N ILE A 272 9.67 -4.52 16.63
CA ILE A 272 9.69 -3.19 17.25
C ILE A 272 8.29 -2.74 17.69
N VAL A 273 7.24 -3.02 16.90
CA VAL A 273 5.85 -2.75 17.31
C VAL A 273 5.50 -3.55 18.55
N LYS A 274 5.87 -4.83 18.61
CA LYS A 274 5.66 -5.70 19.79
C LYS A 274 6.28 -5.15 21.08
N LYS A 275 7.39 -4.44 20.96
CA LYS A 275 8.15 -3.84 22.08
C LYS A 275 7.77 -2.39 22.36
N SER A 276 7.01 -1.74 21.50
CA SER A 276 6.76 -0.30 21.57
C SER A 276 5.83 0.16 22.69
N GLY A 277 5.10 -0.77 23.31
CA GLY A 277 4.05 -0.44 24.28
C GLY A 277 2.65 -0.30 23.67
N TRP A 278 2.52 -0.35 22.32
CA TRP A 278 1.21 -0.38 21.65
C TRP A 278 0.32 -1.51 22.19
N LYS A 279 -0.97 -1.24 22.39
CA LYS A 279 -1.90 -2.14 23.10
C LYS A 279 -2.78 -2.99 22.18
N GLY A 280 -2.68 -2.82 20.86
CA GLY A 280 -3.45 -3.59 19.90
C GLY A 280 -2.95 -5.05 19.77
N LYS A 281 -3.75 -5.86 19.08
CA LYS A 281 -3.37 -7.24 18.73
C LYS A 281 -2.40 -7.21 17.54
N LEU A 282 -1.25 -7.86 17.68
CA LEU A 282 -0.22 -7.92 16.64
C LEU A 282 -0.01 -9.36 16.17
N GLU A 283 0.02 -9.55 14.87
CA GLU A 283 0.28 -10.84 14.23
C GLU A 283 1.38 -10.74 13.18
N LEU A 284 2.17 -11.80 13.05
CA LEU A 284 3.10 -12.01 11.95
C LEU A 284 2.65 -13.24 11.15
N PHE A 285 2.46 -13.06 9.84
CA PHE A 285 2.24 -14.15 8.90
C PHE A 285 3.45 -14.27 7.97
N GLU A 286 4.02 -15.45 7.88
CA GLU A 286 5.15 -15.72 6.99
C GLU A 286 4.86 -16.88 6.04
N GLU A 287 5.22 -16.69 4.74
CA GLU A 287 5.22 -17.76 3.74
C GLU A 287 6.65 -17.98 3.23
N GLU A 288 7.32 -19.00 3.75
CA GLU A 288 8.76 -19.25 3.53
C GLU A 288 9.15 -19.45 2.07
N GLY A 289 8.26 -20.06 1.27
CA GLY A 289 8.54 -20.46 -0.11
C GLY A 289 8.36 -19.36 -1.15
N GLU A 290 7.87 -18.18 -0.75
CA GLU A 290 7.40 -17.15 -1.66
C GLU A 290 8.32 -15.93 -1.74
N ASP A 291 8.15 -15.17 -2.84
CA ASP A 291 8.87 -13.95 -3.15
C ASP A 291 8.01 -12.70 -2.90
N HIS A 292 8.55 -11.53 -3.15
CA HIS A 292 7.89 -10.23 -2.93
C HIS A 292 6.54 -10.15 -3.63
N VAL A 293 5.49 -9.80 -2.90
CA VAL A 293 4.08 -9.61 -3.32
C VAL A 293 3.49 -10.73 -4.19
N TYR A 294 3.93 -11.97 -3.96
CA TYR A 294 3.49 -13.17 -4.68
C TYR A 294 1.96 -13.30 -4.80
N HIS A 295 1.24 -12.91 -3.77
CA HIS A 295 -0.21 -13.00 -3.68
C HIS A 295 -0.94 -12.02 -4.61
N ILE A 296 -0.29 -10.94 -5.04
CA ILE A 296 -0.80 -10.02 -6.05
C ILE A 296 -0.56 -10.59 -7.46
N PHE A 297 0.63 -11.16 -7.71
CA PHE A 297 0.96 -11.75 -9.02
C PHE A 297 0.27 -13.09 -9.27
N TYR A 298 0.08 -13.91 -8.23
CA TYR A 298 -0.45 -15.26 -8.31
C TYR A 298 -1.53 -15.51 -7.25
N PRO A 299 -2.65 -14.75 -7.26
CA PRO A 299 -3.68 -14.83 -6.23
C PRO A 299 -4.38 -16.19 -6.18
N GLU A 300 -4.38 -16.96 -7.30
CA GLU A 300 -4.97 -18.31 -7.38
C GLU A 300 -4.01 -19.41 -6.93
N SER A 301 -2.72 -19.12 -6.70
CA SER A 301 -1.77 -20.11 -6.19
C SER A 301 -2.17 -20.62 -4.80
N VAL A 302 -1.67 -21.78 -4.41
CA VAL A 302 -1.95 -22.36 -3.08
C VAL A 302 -1.60 -21.38 -1.96
N ASN A 303 -0.42 -20.75 -2.06
CA ASN A 303 0.06 -19.81 -1.06
C ASN A 303 -0.64 -18.44 -1.15
N GLY A 304 -0.99 -17.98 -2.35
CA GLY A 304 -1.86 -16.80 -2.54
C GLY A 304 -3.22 -16.97 -1.87
N GLN A 305 -3.86 -18.12 -2.10
CA GLN A 305 -5.13 -18.47 -1.46
C GLN A 305 -5.01 -18.66 0.07
N LYS A 306 -3.88 -19.18 0.56
CA LYS A 306 -3.60 -19.28 2.00
C LYS A 306 -3.53 -17.90 2.66
N LEU A 307 -2.83 -16.95 2.03
CA LEU A 307 -2.77 -15.58 2.53
C LEU A 307 -4.15 -14.91 2.47
N ILE A 308 -4.88 -14.99 1.35
CA ILE A 308 -6.23 -14.43 1.22
C ILE A 308 -7.16 -14.95 2.33
N LYS A 309 -7.16 -16.25 2.61
CA LYS A 309 -7.93 -16.84 3.70
C LYS A 309 -7.51 -16.32 5.07
N ARG A 310 -6.20 -16.16 5.32
CA ARG A 310 -5.73 -15.60 6.61
C ARG A 310 -6.16 -14.14 6.78
N LEU A 311 -6.06 -13.34 5.73
CA LEU A 311 -6.51 -11.94 5.76
C LEU A 311 -8.02 -11.83 5.94
N ALA A 312 -8.80 -12.68 5.26
CA ALA A 312 -10.25 -12.79 5.46
C ALA A 312 -10.59 -13.10 6.93
N SER A 313 -9.91 -14.09 7.54
CA SER A 313 -10.07 -14.43 8.96
C SER A 313 -9.72 -13.22 9.85
N PHE A 314 -8.58 -12.58 9.61
CA PHE A 314 -8.15 -11.39 10.36
C PHE A 314 -9.17 -10.24 10.31
N ILE A 315 -9.83 -10.02 9.17
CA ILE A 315 -10.85 -8.98 9.03
C ILE A 315 -12.09 -9.31 9.87
N HIS A 316 -12.43 -10.58 10.05
CA HIS A 316 -13.65 -11.02 10.74
C HIS A 316 -13.46 -11.41 12.23
N GLU A 317 -12.23 -11.57 12.72
CA GLU A 317 -11.90 -11.70 14.14
C GLU A 317 -12.13 -10.39 14.90
#